data_570167fd0a6ce54a896cb32235380d22
#
_entry.id   570167fd0a6ce54a896cb32235380d22
#
_cell.length_a   1.000
_cell.length_b   1.000
_cell.length_c   1.000
_cell.angle_alpha   90.00
_cell.angle_beta   90.00
_cell.angle_gamma   90.00
#
_symmetry.space_group_name_H-M   'P 1'
#
loop_
_entity.id
_entity.type
_entity.pdbx_description
1 polymer ?
#
loop_
_entity_poly.entity_id
_entity_poly.type
_entity_poly.pdbx_seq_one_letter_code
_entity_poly.pdbx_strand_id
1 'polypeptide(L)'
;PIPLREFSMENIQKKIAANPFAHEARSKKPRILTITQSTYDGVVYNVETIKDMLDGQIDTLHFDEAWLPHAAFHDFYGDYHAIGADRPRCRESMVFSTQSTHKLLAGLSQASQILVQDSQTRKLDRDIFNEAYLMHTSTSPQYAIIASCDVAAAMMEPPGGTALVEESILEALDFRRAMKKVD
;
A
#
# COMPACT_ATOMS: atom_id res chain seq x y z
N PRO A 1 -9.35 -4.90 12.93
CA PRO A 1 -8.45 -5.50 11.94
C PRO A 1 -8.91 -6.90 11.56
N ILE A 2 -8.65 -7.30 10.33
CA ILE A 2 -8.95 -8.64 9.83
C ILE A 2 -7.81 -9.58 10.30
N PRO A 3 -8.09 -10.69 10.99
CA PRO A 3 -7.03 -11.64 11.36
C PRO A 3 -6.33 -12.23 10.13
N LEU A 4 -5.04 -12.49 10.22
CA LEU A 4 -4.22 -12.97 9.09
C LEU A 4 -4.76 -14.28 8.48
N ARG A 5 -5.35 -15.16 9.28
CA ARG A 5 -5.99 -16.40 8.82
C ARG A 5 -7.12 -16.17 7.80
N GLU A 6 -7.75 -15.00 7.80
CA GLU A 6 -8.83 -14.66 6.87
C GLU A 6 -8.33 -14.43 5.43
N PHE A 7 -7.01 -14.21 5.26
CA PHE A 7 -6.39 -14.12 3.94
C PHE A 7 -6.07 -15.48 3.32
N SER A 8 -6.40 -16.60 3.97
CA SER A 8 -6.30 -17.91 3.32
C SER A 8 -7.28 -18.01 2.15
N MET A 9 -6.87 -18.68 1.06
CA MET A 9 -7.76 -18.87 -0.10
C MET A 9 -9.05 -19.59 0.25
N GLU A 10 -9.00 -20.53 1.22
CA GLU A 10 -10.20 -21.19 1.70
C GLU A 10 -11.22 -20.20 2.28
N ASN A 11 -10.78 -19.29 3.14
CA ASN A 11 -11.66 -18.30 3.74
C ASN A 11 -12.12 -17.25 2.73
N ILE A 12 -11.26 -16.84 1.80
CA ILE A 12 -11.63 -15.95 0.71
C ILE A 12 -12.73 -16.59 -0.16
N GLN A 13 -12.57 -17.85 -0.54
CA GLN A 13 -13.58 -18.57 -1.34
C GLN A 13 -14.90 -18.76 -0.59
N LYS A 14 -14.86 -19.04 0.71
CA LYS A 14 -16.07 -19.08 1.55
C LYS A 14 -16.83 -17.76 1.54
N LYS A 15 -16.09 -16.64 1.64
CA LYS A 15 -16.69 -15.30 1.59
C LYS A 15 -17.27 -14.97 0.21
N ILE A 16 -16.59 -15.35 -0.86
CA ILE A 16 -17.10 -15.21 -2.22
C ILE A 16 -18.39 -16.03 -2.39
N ALA A 17 -18.39 -17.29 -1.95
CA ALA A 17 -19.56 -18.16 -2.06
C ALA A 17 -20.76 -17.65 -1.24
N ALA A 18 -20.53 -16.97 -0.13
CA ALA A 18 -21.55 -16.36 0.69
C ALA A 18 -22.07 -15.03 0.14
N ASN A 19 -21.42 -14.44 -0.86
CA ASN A 19 -21.84 -13.18 -1.45
C ASN A 19 -23.08 -13.42 -2.33
N PRO A 20 -24.20 -12.69 -2.12
CA PRO A 20 -25.44 -12.86 -2.90
C PRO A 20 -25.27 -12.60 -4.40
N PHE A 21 -24.26 -11.85 -4.81
CA PHE A 21 -23.95 -11.56 -6.21
C PHE A 21 -22.95 -12.54 -6.87
N ALA A 22 -22.47 -13.53 -6.11
CA ALA A 22 -21.46 -14.47 -6.64
C ALA A 22 -21.96 -15.28 -7.86
N HIS A 23 -23.28 -15.45 -8.01
CA HIS A 23 -23.88 -16.14 -9.16
C HIS A 23 -23.76 -15.35 -10.47
N GLU A 24 -23.58 -14.03 -10.40
CA GLU A 24 -23.38 -13.16 -11.58
C GLU A 24 -21.94 -13.16 -12.06
N ALA A 25 -21.01 -13.65 -11.24
CA ALA A 25 -19.60 -13.67 -11.58
C ALA A 25 -19.28 -14.68 -12.67
N ARG A 26 -18.57 -14.24 -13.72
CA ARG A 26 -18.09 -15.12 -14.80
C ARG A 26 -17.05 -16.14 -14.35
N SER A 27 -16.35 -15.85 -13.26
CA SER A 27 -15.34 -16.73 -12.66
C SER A 27 -15.42 -16.61 -11.14
N LYS A 28 -15.21 -17.73 -10.47
CA LYS A 28 -15.10 -17.78 -8.99
C LYS A 28 -13.68 -17.49 -8.51
N LYS A 29 -12.70 -17.38 -9.42
CA LYS A 29 -11.33 -17.00 -9.07
C LYS A 29 -11.31 -15.48 -8.82
N PRO A 30 -10.91 -15.01 -7.63
CA PRO A 30 -10.73 -13.59 -7.38
C PRO A 30 -9.56 -13.06 -8.23
N ARG A 31 -9.78 -11.98 -8.94
CA ARG A 31 -8.75 -11.38 -9.78
C ARG A 31 -7.95 -10.31 -9.07
N ILE A 32 -8.62 -9.56 -8.21
CA ILE A 32 -8.01 -8.47 -7.44
C ILE A 32 -8.41 -8.63 -5.98
N LEU A 33 -7.46 -8.52 -5.09
CA LEU A 33 -7.70 -8.33 -3.66
C LEU A 33 -7.19 -6.95 -3.27
N THR A 34 -8.09 -6.10 -2.77
CA THR A 34 -7.76 -4.80 -2.20
C THR A 34 -7.76 -4.87 -0.68
N ILE A 35 -6.67 -4.45 -0.06
CA ILE A 35 -6.47 -4.45 1.38
C ILE A 35 -6.11 -3.05 1.83
N THR A 36 -6.86 -2.49 2.78
CA THR A 36 -6.43 -1.29 3.50
C THR A 36 -5.30 -1.71 4.44
N GLN A 37 -4.08 -1.28 4.12
CA GLN A 37 -2.85 -1.75 4.76
C GLN A 37 -2.73 -1.32 6.22
N SER A 38 -3.26 -0.18 6.57
CA SER A 38 -3.29 0.28 7.96
C SER A 38 -4.67 0.76 8.38
N THR A 39 -5.04 0.46 9.62
CA THR A 39 -6.22 1.07 10.22
C THR A 39 -5.91 2.46 10.76
N TYR A 40 -6.95 3.26 11.03
CA TYR A 40 -6.78 4.55 11.70
C TYR A 40 -6.19 4.43 13.12
N ASP A 41 -6.31 3.24 13.74
CA ASP A 41 -5.74 2.94 15.06
C ASP A 41 -4.27 2.52 14.99
N GLY A 42 -3.65 2.57 13.81
CA GLY A 42 -2.25 2.24 13.61
C GLY A 42 -1.93 0.74 13.59
N VAL A 43 -2.93 -0.13 13.35
CA VAL A 43 -2.67 -1.55 13.10
C VAL A 43 -2.29 -1.72 11.65
N VAL A 44 -1.13 -2.30 11.39
CA VAL A 44 -0.59 -2.57 10.06
C VAL A 44 -0.47 -4.08 9.82
N TYR A 45 -0.62 -4.48 8.56
CA TYR A 45 -0.41 -5.87 8.14
C TYR A 45 1.03 -6.12 7.73
N ASN A 46 1.53 -7.32 8.02
CA ASN A 46 2.77 -7.80 7.40
C ASN A 46 2.47 -8.14 5.93
N VAL A 47 2.94 -7.29 5.04
CA VAL A 47 2.65 -7.37 3.61
C VAL A 47 3.34 -8.57 2.97
N GLU A 48 4.57 -8.86 3.36
CA GLU A 48 5.31 -9.99 2.79
C GLU A 48 4.59 -11.30 3.10
N THR A 49 4.09 -11.47 4.32
CA THR A 49 3.28 -12.65 4.67
C THR A 49 2.02 -12.75 3.79
N ILE A 50 1.32 -11.65 3.51
CA ILE A 50 0.13 -11.68 2.66
C ILE A 50 0.50 -12.00 1.22
N LYS A 51 1.59 -11.43 0.71
CA LYS A 51 2.11 -11.74 -0.64
C LYS A 51 2.44 -13.22 -0.76
N ASP A 52 3.15 -13.81 0.20
CA ASP A 52 3.51 -15.22 0.22
C ASP A 52 2.28 -16.15 0.24
N MET A 53 1.25 -15.76 0.99
CA MET A 53 0.01 -16.55 1.07
C MET A 53 -0.80 -16.54 -0.22
N LEU A 54 -0.72 -15.46 -1.01
CA LEU A 54 -1.65 -15.19 -2.10
C LEU A 54 -1.00 -15.17 -3.49
N ASP A 55 0.33 -15.21 -3.57
CA ASP A 55 1.03 -15.22 -4.85
C ASP A 55 0.59 -16.39 -5.72
N GLY A 56 0.23 -16.10 -6.96
CA GLY A 56 -0.33 -17.04 -7.93
C GLY A 56 -1.80 -17.44 -7.69
N GLN A 57 -2.33 -17.18 -6.50
CA GLN A 57 -3.74 -17.45 -6.18
C GLN A 57 -4.66 -16.31 -6.65
N ILE A 58 -4.16 -15.09 -6.63
CA ILE A 58 -4.86 -13.87 -7.03
C ILE A 58 -3.99 -13.14 -8.05
N ASP A 59 -4.60 -12.65 -9.12
CA ASP A 59 -3.86 -12.02 -10.22
C ASP A 59 -3.18 -10.71 -9.81
N THR A 60 -3.83 -9.94 -8.92
CA THR A 60 -3.37 -8.63 -8.48
C THR A 60 -3.65 -8.42 -7.01
N LEU A 61 -2.62 -8.05 -6.26
CA LEU A 61 -2.72 -7.60 -4.87
C LEU A 61 -2.61 -6.08 -4.85
N HIS A 62 -3.62 -5.43 -4.34
CA HIS A 62 -3.66 -3.98 -4.17
C HIS A 62 -3.64 -3.63 -2.69
N PHE A 63 -2.61 -2.93 -2.25
CA PHE A 63 -2.48 -2.41 -0.90
C PHE A 63 -2.81 -0.93 -0.89
N ASP A 64 -3.87 -0.57 -0.19
CA ASP A 64 -4.18 0.81 0.11
C ASP A 64 -3.30 1.27 1.28
N GLU A 65 -2.20 1.92 0.94
CA GLU A 65 -1.19 2.46 1.84
C GLU A 65 -1.34 3.97 2.02
N ALA A 66 -2.57 4.47 1.96
CA ALA A 66 -2.84 5.91 2.06
C ALA A 66 -2.23 6.56 3.32
N TRP A 67 -2.03 5.79 4.38
CA TRP A 67 -1.43 6.23 5.64
C TRP A 67 0.03 5.77 5.83
N LEU A 68 0.64 5.13 4.84
CA LEU A 68 1.98 4.55 4.96
C LEU A 68 2.98 5.01 3.88
N PRO A 69 2.86 6.21 3.27
CA PRO A 69 3.82 6.62 2.25
C PRO A 69 5.24 6.82 2.80
N HIS A 70 5.41 6.98 4.12
CA HIS A 70 6.69 7.12 4.81
C HIS A 70 7.36 5.79 5.14
N ALA A 71 6.64 4.68 5.07
CA ALA A 71 7.12 3.37 5.56
C ALA A 71 8.35 2.85 4.81
N ALA A 72 8.48 3.15 3.51
CA ALA A 72 9.60 2.73 2.69
C ALA A 72 10.95 3.38 3.07
N PHE A 73 10.97 4.39 3.94
CA PHE A 73 12.16 5.18 4.27
C PHE A 73 12.80 4.81 5.60
N HIS A 74 12.30 3.77 6.28
CA HIS A 74 12.85 3.33 7.55
C HIS A 74 12.69 1.82 7.75
N ASP A 75 13.75 1.14 8.19
CA ASP A 75 13.84 -0.32 8.36
C ASP A 75 12.81 -0.88 9.36
N PHE A 76 12.34 -0.07 10.31
CA PHE A 76 11.29 -0.46 11.24
C PHE A 76 10.01 -0.93 10.53
N TYR A 77 9.72 -0.38 9.35
CA TYR A 77 8.58 -0.74 8.53
C TYR A 77 8.90 -1.74 7.42
N GLY A 78 10.06 -2.41 7.51
CA GLY A 78 10.58 -3.28 6.46
C GLY A 78 9.55 -4.21 5.83
N ASP A 79 8.77 -4.95 6.63
CA ASP A 79 7.77 -5.91 6.13
C ASP A 79 6.35 -5.33 5.98
N TYR A 80 6.19 -4.03 6.18
CA TYR A 80 4.88 -3.39 6.31
C TYR A 80 4.53 -2.45 5.16
N HIS A 81 5.33 -2.39 4.10
CA HIS A 81 5.01 -1.67 2.87
C HIS A 81 5.15 -2.57 1.65
N ALA A 82 4.28 -2.34 0.65
CA ALA A 82 4.10 -3.30 -0.43
C ALA A 82 5.19 -3.25 -1.49
N ILE A 83 5.68 -2.06 -1.83
CA ILE A 83 6.61 -1.80 -2.93
C ILE A 83 7.77 -0.94 -2.44
N GLY A 84 8.98 -1.39 -2.71
CA GLY A 84 10.24 -0.69 -2.44
C GLY A 84 11.36 -1.28 -3.28
N ALA A 85 12.50 -0.61 -3.34
CA ALA A 85 13.66 -1.06 -4.13
C ALA A 85 14.13 -2.45 -3.72
N ASP A 86 14.07 -2.75 -2.42
CA ASP A 86 14.54 -4.00 -1.82
C ASP A 86 13.43 -5.04 -1.64
N ARG A 87 12.20 -4.74 -2.10
CA ARG A 87 11.07 -5.67 -1.96
C ARG A 87 11.08 -6.72 -3.05
N PRO A 88 11.02 -8.02 -2.69
CA PRO A 88 10.98 -9.07 -3.69
C PRO A 88 9.69 -8.97 -4.51
N ARG A 89 9.81 -9.27 -5.80
CA ARG A 89 8.65 -9.39 -6.67
C ARG A 89 7.96 -10.71 -6.43
N CYS A 90 6.64 -10.68 -6.35
CA CYS A 90 5.84 -11.89 -6.44
C CYS A 90 6.18 -12.66 -7.73
N ARG A 91 6.02 -13.96 -7.70
CA ARG A 91 6.27 -14.79 -8.87
C ARG A 91 5.21 -14.53 -9.95
N GLU A 92 3.95 -14.53 -9.59
CA GLU A 92 2.82 -14.51 -10.51
C GLU A 92 1.88 -13.31 -10.31
N SER A 93 1.70 -12.86 -9.07
CA SER A 93 0.79 -11.76 -8.75
C SER A 93 1.44 -10.41 -8.99
N MET A 94 0.73 -9.50 -9.63
CA MET A 94 1.13 -8.10 -9.70
C MET A 94 0.79 -7.40 -8.40
N VAL A 95 1.61 -6.43 -8.00
CA VAL A 95 1.39 -5.65 -6.78
C VAL A 95 1.14 -4.19 -7.13
N PHE A 96 0.08 -3.63 -6.59
CA PHE A 96 -0.25 -2.22 -6.65
C PHE A 96 -0.24 -1.65 -5.24
N SER A 97 0.25 -0.44 -5.08
CA SER A 97 0.12 0.34 -3.86
C SER A 97 -0.40 1.73 -4.19
N THR A 98 -1.40 2.18 -3.45
CA THR A 98 -1.90 3.55 -3.53
C THR A 98 -1.56 4.29 -2.26
N GLN A 99 -0.93 5.45 -2.40
CA GLN A 99 -0.42 6.23 -1.28
C GLN A 99 -0.90 7.68 -1.36
N SER A 100 -1.32 8.23 -0.23
CA SER A 100 -1.64 9.66 -0.11
C SER A 100 -0.42 10.42 0.38
N THR A 101 0.35 10.97 -0.54
CA THR A 101 1.57 11.74 -0.25
C THR A 101 1.29 12.93 0.67
N HIS A 102 0.08 13.51 0.57
CA HIS A 102 -0.34 14.66 1.38
C HIS A 102 -0.66 14.34 2.85
N LYS A 103 -0.70 13.06 3.25
CA LYS A 103 -1.05 12.71 4.64
C LYS A 103 0.15 12.70 5.57
N LEU A 104 1.18 11.95 5.22
CA LEU A 104 2.34 11.74 6.08
C LEU A 104 3.68 12.10 5.40
N LEU A 105 3.65 12.66 4.21
CA LEU A 105 4.77 13.32 3.55
C LEU A 105 4.41 14.79 3.26
N ALA A 106 5.36 15.54 2.76
CA ALA A 106 5.21 17.00 2.55
C ALA A 106 4.39 17.39 1.30
N GLY A 107 3.57 16.49 0.75
CA GLY A 107 2.71 16.80 -0.40
C GLY A 107 1.56 17.73 -0.03
N LEU A 108 1.18 18.63 -0.94
CA LEU A 108 -0.03 19.45 -0.81
C LEU A 108 -1.29 18.54 -0.84
N SER A 109 -2.38 19.05 -0.25
CA SER A 109 -3.66 18.32 -0.23
C SER A 109 -4.04 17.80 -1.62
N GLN A 110 -4.51 16.58 -1.68
CA GLN A 110 -4.82 15.77 -2.86
C GLN A 110 -3.58 15.13 -3.54
N ALA A 111 -2.35 15.43 -3.13
CA ALA A 111 -1.18 14.75 -3.63
C ALA A 111 -1.25 13.25 -3.30
N SER A 112 -1.19 12.42 -4.31
CA SER A 112 -1.23 10.95 -4.19
C SER A 112 -0.43 10.29 -5.30
N GLN A 113 -0.10 9.02 -5.11
CA GLN A 113 0.65 8.25 -6.09
C GLN A 113 0.16 6.81 -6.16
N ILE A 114 0.32 6.21 -7.32
CA ILE A 114 0.11 4.79 -7.55
C ILE A 114 1.46 4.18 -7.88
N LEU A 115 1.89 3.22 -7.08
CA LEU A 115 3.07 2.41 -7.34
C LEU A 115 2.64 1.07 -7.93
N VAL A 116 3.39 0.59 -8.92
CA VAL A 116 3.11 -0.69 -9.56
C VAL A 116 4.38 -1.51 -9.62
N GLN A 117 4.32 -2.74 -9.15
CA GLN A 117 5.39 -3.71 -9.27
C GLN A 117 4.93 -4.88 -10.15
N ASP A 118 5.62 -5.07 -11.27
CA ASP A 118 5.47 -6.26 -12.10
C ASP A 118 5.81 -7.53 -11.32
N SER A 119 5.14 -8.62 -11.61
CA SER A 119 5.60 -9.92 -11.12
C SER A 119 6.80 -10.44 -11.93
N GLN A 120 7.33 -11.60 -11.56
CA GLN A 120 8.40 -12.22 -12.33
C GLN A 120 7.92 -12.73 -13.70
N THR A 121 6.64 -13.10 -13.80
CA THR A 121 6.05 -13.71 -15.00
C THR A 121 5.09 -12.80 -15.78
N ARG A 122 4.64 -11.69 -15.18
CA ARG A 122 3.65 -10.77 -15.77
C ARG A 122 4.16 -9.34 -15.72
N LYS A 123 3.92 -8.61 -16.79
CA LYS A 123 4.22 -7.18 -16.90
C LYS A 123 2.96 -6.37 -17.11
N LEU A 124 2.96 -5.16 -16.56
CA LEU A 124 1.93 -4.18 -16.83
C LEU A 124 2.01 -3.75 -18.30
N ASP A 125 0.88 -3.78 -18.97
CA ASP A 125 0.71 -3.08 -20.23
C ASP A 125 0.56 -1.57 -19.93
N ARG A 126 1.60 -0.82 -20.24
CA ARG A 126 1.67 0.61 -19.91
C ARG A 126 0.67 1.45 -20.67
N ASP A 127 0.37 1.09 -21.90
CA ASP A 127 -0.54 1.86 -22.75
C ASP A 127 -1.98 1.68 -22.26
N ILE A 128 -2.38 0.45 -21.98
CA ILE A 128 -3.70 0.14 -21.39
C ILE A 128 -3.83 0.77 -19.99
N PHE A 129 -2.79 0.69 -19.17
CA PHE A 129 -2.81 1.32 -17.85
C PHE A 129 -2.94 2.83 -17.95
N ASN A 130 -2.19 3.49 -18.84
CA ASN A 130 -2.24 4.92 -19.02
C ASN A 130 -3.62 5.40 -19.50
N GLU A 131 -4.24 4.68 -20.45
CA GLU A 131 -5.61 4.98 -20.88
C GLU A 131 -6.60 4.85 -19.72
N ALA A 132 -6.54 3.76 -18.97
CA ALA A 132 -7.40 3.55 -17.80
C ALA A 132 -7.17 4.63 -16.73
N TYR A 133 -5.92 5.00 -16.49
CA TYR A 133 -5.56 6.07 -15.58
C TYR A 133 -6.15 7.42 -16.02
N LEU A 134 -5.99 7.80 -17.27
CA LEU A 134 -6.50 9.06 -17.81
C LEU A 134 -8.03 9.15 -17.78
N MET A 135 -8.74 8.02 -17.89
CA MET A 135 -10.20 7.99 -17.76
C MET A 135 -10.68 8.30 -16.31
N HIS A 136 -9.83 8.13 -15.31
CA HIS A 136 -10.20 8.27 -13.90
C HIS A 136 -9.50 9.41 -13.18
N THR A 137 -8.64 10.15 -13.86
CA THR A 137 -7.91 11.30 -13.31
C THR A 137 -8.38 12.61 -13.93
N SER A 138 -7.99 13.73 -13.30
CA SER A 138 -8.26 15.05 -13.85
C SER A 138 -7.47 15.28 -15.14
N THR A 139 -8.09 15.88 -16.14
CA THR A 139 -7.44 16.38 -17.36
C THR A 139 -6.76 17.74 -17.15
N SER A 140 -6.89 18.33 -15.95
CA SER A 140 -6.34 19.62 -15.58
C SER A 140 -5.36 19.45 -14.41
N PRO A 141 -4.11 19.00 -14.68
CA PRO A 141 -3.14 18.75 -13.62
C PRO A 141 -2.77 20.04 -12.88
N GLN A 142 -2.74 19.96 -11.57
CA GLN A 142 -2.32 21.05 -10.69
C GLN A 142 -0.80 20.97 -10.50
N TYR A 143 -0.05 21.82 -11.19
CA TYR A 143 1.42 21.80 -11.13
C TYR A 143 1.97 22.01 -9.72
N ALA A 144 1.30 22.81 -8.89
CA ALA A 144 1.72 22.98 -7.50
C ALA A 144 1.65 21.67 -6.70
N ILE A 145 0.62 20.84 -6.95
CA ILE A 145 0.50 19.51 -6.30
C ILE A 145 1.60 18.57 -6.80
N ILE A 146 1.86 18.55 -8.11
CA ILE A 146 2.92 17.73 -8.71
C ILE A 146 4.28 18.15 -8.15
N ALA A 147 4.59 19.45 -8.14
CA ALA A 147 5.83 19.98 -7.58
C ALA A 147 5.99 19.64 -6.09
N SER A 148 4.89 19.63 -5.32
CA SER A 148 4.94 19.24 -3.91
C SER A 148 5.31 17.76 -3.72
N CYS A 149 4.92 16.88 -4.65
CA CYS A 149 5.35 15.48 -4.61
C CYS A 149 6.87 15.36 -4.86
N ASP A 150 7.41 16.16 -5.79
CA ASP A 150 8.84 16.20 -6.08
C ASP A 150 9.65 16.71 -4.88
N VAL A 151 9.18 17.80 -4.26
CA VAL A 151 9.78 18.29 -3.01
C VAL A 151 9.70 17.26 -1.90
N ALA A 152 8.56 16.59 -1.72
CA ALA A 152 8.41 15.53 -0.72
C ALA A 152 9.40 14.37 -0.99
N ALA A 153 9.61 13.99 -2.24
CA ALA A 153 10.59 12.98 -2.61
C ALA A 153 12.02 13.43 -2.25
N ALA A 154 12.39 14.65 -2.58
CA ALA A 154 13.71 15.21 -2.23
C ALA A 154 13.95 15.28 -0.70
N MET A 155 12.92 15.61 0.09
CA MET A 155 13.00 15.59 1.55
C MET A 155 13.24 14.19 2.11
N MET A 156 12.75 13.16 1.42
CA MET A 156 12.89 11.76 1.83
C MET A 156 14.15 11.08 1.31
N GLU A 157 14.98 11.77 0.52
CA GLU A 157 16.29 11.24 0.13
C GLU A 157 17.18 11.02 1.36
N PRO A 158 18.00 9.93 1.34
CA PRO A 158 18.91 9.64 2.45
C PRO A 158 19.95 10.78 2.68
N PRO A 159 20.25 11.14 3.94
CA PRO A 159 19.75 10.54 5.19
C PRO A 159 18.46 11.18 5.73
N GLY A 160 17.92 12.19 5.04
CA GLY A 160 16.81 13.03 5.54
C GLY A 160 15.56 12.22 5.89
N GLY A 161 15.09 11.39 4.97
CA GLY A 161 13.87 10.59 5.16
C GLY A 161 13.96 9.65 6.35
N THR A 162 15.06 8.92 6.46
CA THR A 162 15.28 8.02 7.61
C THR A 162 15.27 8.79 8.93
N ALA A 163 15.94 9.95 8.99
CA ALA A 163 15.99 10.77 10.19
C ALA A 163 14.61 11.29 10.60
N LEU A 164 13.81 11.77 9.64
CA LEU A 164 12.44 12.26 9.91
C LEU A 164 11.51 11.16 10.43
N VAL A 165 11.60 9.95 9.87
CA VAL A 165 10.79 8.82 10.32
C VAL A 165 11.26 8.33 11.68
N GLU A 166 12.58 8.24 11.93
CA GLU A 166 13.15 7.87 13.23
C GLU A 166 12.69 8.83 14.34
N GLU A 167 12.76 10.15 14.09
CA GLU A 167 12.29 11.17 15.05
C GLU A 167 10.82 10.91 15.43
N SER A 168 9.95 10.70 14.47
CA SER A 168 8.53 10.42 14.71
C SER A 168 8.31 9.13 15.53
N ILE A 169 9.10 8.08 15.25
CA ILE A 169 9.06 6.83 16.03
C ILE A 169 9.47 7.07 17.49
N LEU A 170 10.57 7.79 17.68
CA LEU A 170 11.07 8.10 19.04
C LEU A 170 10.08 8.95 19.83
N GLU A 171 9.49 9.98 19.24
CA GLU A 171 8.45 10.78 19.88
C GLU A 171 7.22 9.94 20.28
N ALA A 172 6.77 9.04 19.40
CA ALA A 172 5.67 8.14 19.70
C ALA A 172 6.00 7.17 20.85
N LEU A 173 7.23 6.68 20.91
CA LEU A 173 7.70 5.83 22.01
C LEU A 173 7.78 6.60 23.34
N ASP A 174 8.27 7.83 23.31
CA ASP A 174 8.38 8.67 24.50
C ASP A 174 7.00 9.07 25.03
N PHE A 175 6.06 9.40 24.14
CA PHE A 175 4.67 9.60 24.53
C PHE A 175 4.09 8.37 25.23
N ARG A 176 4.26 7.17 24.67
CA ARG A 176 3.78 5.91 25.27
C ARG A 176 4.43 5.63 26.62
N ARG A 177 5.72 5.94 26.77
CA ARG A 177 6.43 5.81 28.05
C ARG A 177 5.89 6.80 29.09
N ALA A 178 5.59 8.03 28.68
CA ALA A 178 5.00 9.03 29.56
C ALA A 178 3.59 8.62 30.02
N MET A 179 2.75 8.14 29.09
CA MET A 179 1.38 7.68 29.41
C MET A 179 1.35 6.52 30.41
N LYS A 180 2.35 5.63 30.39
CA LYS A 180 2.45 4.54 31.40
C LYS A 180 2.75 5.02 32.81
N LYS A 181 3.10 6.28 32.99
CA LYS A 181 3.38 6.89 34.32
C LYS A 181 2.20 7.71 34.85
N VAL A 182 1.15 7.83 34.05
CA VAL A 182 -0.10 8.48 34.46
C VAL A 182 -1.01 7.41 35.04
N ASP A 183 -1.25 7.52 36.37
CA ASP A 183 -2.15 6.65 37.13
C ASP A 183 -3.64 6.94 36.80
#